data_da599d05ec1f0ac3508008e6168b32a7
#
_entry.id   da599d05ec1f0ac3508008e6168b32a7
#
_cell.length_a   1.000
_cell.length_b   1.000
_cell.length_c   1.000
_cell.angle_alpha   90.00
_cell.angle_beta   90.00
_cell.angle_gamma   90.00
#
_symmetry.space_group_name_H-M   'P 1'
#
loop_
_entity.id
_entity.type
_entity.pdbx_description
1 polymer ?
#
loop_
_entity_poly.entity_id
_entity_poly.type
_entity_poly.pdbx_seq_one_letter_code
_entity_poly.pdbx_strand_id
1 'polypeptide(L)'
;MSTVTIDNSTIYDITTDESIFSLTDTVVTINNIEAYNLHTTSVGDFIQLSFDSVANFAGIIYANSSTKFVESLSSEFRLTNLLATNILLTQYLIDYTDCTGLTLQNVMIYDVNTTKSYLMYATRTSIDHVTNMTIHDINVAVFYILRSNVTTIDDLYIHDVADGIHFQKSSVGILKNSRIYRSGSTSILQGGALLIEDSNSTMQNMTLMSNTAQSGGAINIDCGSYDICQNVIINSTFSNNMASVQGGAIYYNYRRPEMSNIEYHNNTASYGPDIGSYPVRIVNSVMMDEPIVLTNVASGLTYNETLILLLVDYDGQTMNLISNGQIKIVPVTNGASLSGVDYSVLVNGQSDFDSLQFVYAPGQVNIQFLATCDLIDQEKVSYLNLPTNDSIDVSFRYCQPGEIIINNQTCSE
;
A
#
# COMPACT_ATOMS: atom_id res chain seq x y z
N MET A 1 14.95 -40.30 -7.46
CA MET A 1 14.48 -39.36 -8.53
C MET A 1 14.46 -40.09 -9.88
N SER A 2 13.33 -40.20 -10.50
CA SER A 2 13.20 -40.63 -11.91
C SER A 2 13.40 -39.41 -12.83
N THR A 3 13.63 -39.67 -14.12
CA THR A 3 13.75 -38.61 -15.12
C THR A 3 12.74 -38.83 -16.23
N VAL A 4 11.98 -37.78 -16.57
CA VAL A 4 11.01 -37.79 -17.66
C VAL A 4 11.33 -36.65 -18.62
N THR A 5 11.37 -36.97 -19.91
CA THR A 5 11.54 -35.97 -20.97
C THR A 5 10.42 -36.09 -21.98
N ILE A 6 9.78 -34.99 -22.31
CA ILE A 6 8.72 -34.91 -23.32
C ILE A 6 9.09 -33.74 -24.25
N ASP A 7 9.26 -34.05 -25.52
CA ASP A 7 9.69 -33.11 -26.55
C ASP A 7 8.76 -33.11 -27.77
N ASN A 8 8.55 -31.93 -28.36
CA ASN A 8 7.90 -31.77 -29.68
C ASN A 8 6.56 -32.53 -29.79
N SER A 9 5.68 -32.33 -28.85
CA SER A 9 4.42 -33.06 -28.75
C SER A 9 3.21 -32.14 -28.78
N THR A 10 2.11 -32.61 -29.33
CA THR A 10 0.81 -31.91 -29.27
C THR A 10 -0.16 -32.72 -28.43
N ILE A 11 -0.82 -32.07 -27.51
CA ILE A 11 -1.79 -32.63 -26.56
C ILE A 11 -3.11 -31.88 -26.76
N TYR A 12 -4.15 -32.57 -27.17
CA TYR A 12 -5.40 -31.90 -27.49
C TYR A 12 -6.65 -32.73 -27.19
N ASP A 13 -7.78 -32.03 -27.02
CA ASP A 13 -9.11 -32.64 -26.88
C ASP A 13 -9.20 -33.64 -25.70
N ILE A 14 -8.59 -33.32 -24.58
CA ILE A 14 -8.65 -34.18 -23.39
C ILE A 14 -9.71 -33.64 -22.41
N THR A 15 -10.60 -34.55 -21.99
CA THR A 15 -11.49 -34.33 -20.84
C THR A 15 -11.17 -35.36 -19.77
N THR A 16 -10.83 -34.92 -18.58
CA THR A 16 -10.43 -35.79 -17.46
C THR A 16 -10.92 -35.23 -16.13
N ASP A 17 -10.97 -36.04 -15.11
CA ASP A 17 -11.20 -35.64 -13.70
C ASP A 17 -9.92 -35.69 -12.88
N GLU A 18 -8.79 -36.07 -13.48
CA GLU A 18 -7.46 -36.14 -12.87
C GLU A 18 -6.46 -35.24 -13.62
N SER A 19 -5.29 -35.05 -13.05
CA SER A 19 -4.19 -34.31 -13.67
C SER A 19 -3.62 -35.07 -14.85
N ILE A 20 -3.31 -34.37 -15.95
CA ILE A 20 -2.77 -35.00 -17.18
C ILE A 20 -1.34 -35.51 -16.91
N PHE A 21 -0.54 -34.72 -16.21
CA PHE A 21 0.77 -35.15 -15.73
C PHE A 21 0.82 -34.99 -14.21
N SER A 22 0.97 -36.11 -13.49
CA SER A 22 1.21 -36.12 -12.04
C SER A 22 2.60 -36.68 -11.76
N LEU A 23 3.49 -35.84 -11.21
CA LEU A 23 4.91 -36.08 -11.10
C LEU A 23 5.36 -35.91 -9.66
N THR A 24 5.93 -36.95 -9.08
CA THR A 24 6.37 -37.01 -7.70
C THR A 24 7.82 -37.47 -7.62
N ASP A 25 8.69 -36.81 -6.90
CA ASP A 25 10.12 -37.14 -6.76
C ASP A 25 10.81 -37.38 -8.13
N THR A 26 10.54 -36.45 -9.07
CA THR A 26 10.90 -36.62 -10.47
C THR A 26 11.60 -35.37 -11.01
N VAL A 27 12.65 -35.58 -11.82
CA VAL A 27 13.21 -34.53 -12.68
C VAL A 27 12.49 -34.58 -14.02
N VAL A 28 11.80 -33.51 -14.37
CA VAL A 28 11.04 -33.47 -15.62
C VAL A 28 11.54 -32.33 -16.52
N THR A 29 11.63 -32.64 -17.81
CA THR A 29 11.94 -31.68 -18.86
C THR A 29 10.88 -31.77 -19.93
N ILE A 30 10.22 -30.67 -20.22
CA ILE A 30 9.18 -30.55 -21.23
C ILE A 30 9.56 -29.43 -22.20
N ASN A 31 9.70 -29.76 -23.50
CA ASN A 31 10.06 -28.78 -24.50
C ASN A 31 9.11 -28.83 -25.71
N ASN A 32 8.76 -27.61 -26.20
CA ASN A 32 7.99 -27.47 -27.45
C ASN A 32 6.68 -28.26 -27.44
N ILE A 33 5.85 -27.97 -26.45
CA ILE A 33 4.53 -28.59 -26.29
C ILE A 33 3.44 -27.60 -26.74
N GLU A 34 2.52 -28.09 -27.54
CA GLU A 34 1.26 -27.43 -27.85
C GLU A 34 0.11 -28.14 -27.16
N ALA A 35 -0.57 -27.49 -26.25
CA ALA A 35 -1.64 -28.05 -25.45
C ALA A 35 -2.94 -27.25 -25.67
N TYR A 36 -3.96 -27.87 -26.20
CA TYR A 36 -5.21 -27.26 -26.59
C TYR A 36 -6.43 -28.04 -26.12
N ASN A 37 -7.54 -27.33 -25.85
CA ASN A 37 -8.85 -27.89 -25.53
C ASN A 37 -8.78 -28.90 -24.38
N LEU A 38 -8.06 -28.55 -23.32
CA LEU A 38 -7.94 -29.38 -22.12
C LEU A 38 -9.03 -28.99 -21.13
N HIS A 39 -9.82 -29.97 -20.72
CA HIS A 39 -10.94 -29.75 -19.82
C HIS A 39 -10.88 -30.69 -18.63
N THR A 40 -11.02 -30.17 -17.42
CA THR A 40 -11.19 -30.99 -16.23
C THR A 40 -12.61 -30.84 -15.69
N THR A 41 -13.18 -31.96 -15.30
CA THR A 41 -14.53 -32.02 -14.72
C THR A 41 -14.53 -31.80 -13.22
N SER A 42 -13.35 -31.86 -12.58
CA SER A 42 -13.18 -31.66 -11.13
C SER A 42 -11.95 -30.81 -10.80
N VAL A 43 -10.89 -31.38 -10.25
CA VAL A 43 -9.73 -30.71 -9.68
C VAL A 43 -8.41 -31.08 -10.41
N GLY A 44 -8.47 -31.62 -11.60
CA GLY A 44 -7.28 -32.01 -12.34
C GLY A 44 -6.53 -30.82 -12.92
N ASP A 45 -5.22 -30.97 -13.06
CA ASP A 45 -4.30 -29.98 -13.60
C ASP A 45 -3.68 -30.45 -14.89
N PHE A 46 -3.17 -29.56 -15.73
CA PHE A 46 -2.32 -29.98 -16.83
C PHE A 46 -1.05 -30.61 -16.27
N ILE A 47 -0.43 -29.95 -15.27
CA ILE A 47 0.77 -30.46 -14.60
C ILE A 47 0.63 -30.34 -13.10
N GLN A 48 0.80 -31.43 -12.38
CA GLN A 48 0.90 -31.48 -10.94
C GLN A 48 2.30 -31.95 -10.52
N LEU A 49 3.00 -31.12 -9.75
CA LEU A 49 4.34 -31.40 -9.22
C LEU A 49 4.26 -31.53 -7.71
N SER A 50 4.87 -32.55 -7.16
CA SER A 50 4.91 -32.78 -5.72
C SER A 50 6.21 -33.40 -5.24
N PHE A 51 6.55 -33.19 -3.96
CA PHE A 51 7.65 -33.82 -3.24
C PHE A 51 8.99 -33.81 -3.98
N ASP A 52 9.73 -32.70 -3.83
CA ASP A 52 11.09 -32.51 -4.35
C ASP A 52 11.26 -32.73 -5.86
N SER A 53 10.18 -32.54 -6.63
CA SER A 53 10.27 -32.59 -8.08
C SER A 53 10.97 -31.36 -8.64
N VAL A 54 11.72 -31.52 -9.71
CA VAL A 54 12.37 -30.42 -10.44
C VAL A 54 11.82 -30.39 -11.86
N ALA A 55 11.17 -29.33 -12.23
CA ALA A 55 10.53 -29.21 -13.54
C ALA A 55 11.12 -28.05 -14.36
N ASN A 56 11.55 -28.38 -15.58
CA ASN A 56 12.04 -27.42 -16.56
C ASN A 56 11.17 -27.46 -17.80
N PHE A 57 10.44 -26.38 -18.06
CA PHE A 57 9.54 -26.28 -19.19
C PHE A 57 9.97 -25.15 -20.13
N ALA A 58 10.00 -25.45 -21.42
CA ALA A 58 10.37 -24.46 -22.43
C ALA A 58 9.53 -24.60 -23.69
N GLY A 59 9.12 -23.47 -24.27
CA GLY A 59 8.38 -23.45 -25.53
C GLY A 59 6.99 -24.06 -25.41
N ILE A 60 6.18 -23.63 -24.49
CA ILE A 60 4.83 -24.12 -24.24
C ILE A 60 3.79 -23.20 -24.85
N ILE A 61 2.87 -23.76 -25.63
CA ILE A 61 1.61 -23.08 -26.01
C ILE A 61 0.47 -23.77 -25.27
N TYR A 62 -0.29 -23.01 -24.49
CA TYR A 62 -1.41 -23.47 -23.69
C TYR A 62 -2.66 -22.66 -23.98
N ALA A 63 -3.62 -23.23 -24.68
CA ALA A 63 -4.74 -22.46 -25.15
C ALA A 63 -6.10 -23.20 -25.15
N ASN A 64 -7.19 -22.44 -25.22
CA ASN A 64 -8.57 -22.93 -25.32
C ASN A 64 -8.91 -23.97 -24.22
N SER A 65 -8.47 -23.75 -23.00
CA SER A 65 -8.51 -24.76 -21.95
C SER A 65 -9.29 -24.28 -20.73
N SER A 66 -9.83 -25.22 -19.96
CA SER A 66 -10.46 -24.94 -18.65
C SER A 66 -9.76 -25.68 -17.50
N THR A 67 -8.56 -26.17 -17.73
CA THR A 67 -7.72 -26.87 -16.77
C THR A 67 -6.69 -25.90 -16.19
N LYS A 68 -6.34 -26.02 -14.91
CA LYS A 68 -5.20 -25.32 -14.31
C LYS A 68 -3.91 -25.72 -15.05
N PHE A 69 -3.04 -24.73 -15.32
CA PHE A 69 -1.79 -25.04 -16.02
C PHE A 69 -0.82 -25.80 -15.13
N VAL A 70 -0.53 -25.26 -13.92
CA VAL A 70 0.42 -25.91 -12.99
C VAL A 70 -0.08 -25.79 -11.55
N GLU A 71 -0.05 -26.92 -10.85
CA GLU A 71 -0.01 -26.98 -9.39
C GLU A 71 1.36 -27.52 -8.95
N SER A 72 2.06 -26.78 -8.11
CA SER A 72 3.37 -27.18 -7.62
C SER A 72 3.42 -27.10 -6.10
N LEU A 73 3.74 -28.24 -5.48
CA LEU A 73 3.84 -28.37 -4.04
C LEU A 73 5.22 -28.91 -3.65
N SER A 74 5.97 -28.19 -2.84
CA SER A 74 7.31 -28.57 -2.35
C SER A 74 8.27 -28.97 -3.48
N SER A 75 8.31 -28.17 -4.55
CA SER A 75 9.06 -28.52 -5.77
C SER A 75 9.78 -27.29 -6.34
N GLU A 76 10.68 -27.48 -7.29
CA GLU A 76 11.31 -26.44 -8.08
C GLU A 76 10.69 -26.38 -9.47
N PHE A 77 10.37 -25.18 -9.96
CA PHE A 77 9.72 -25.00 -11.25
C PHE A 77 10.36 -23.86 -12.05
N ARG A 78 10.79 -24.20 -13.27
CA ARG A 78 11.32 -23.26 -14.24
C ARG A 78 10.50 -23.28 -15.51
N LEU A 79 10.05 -22.13 -15.95
CA LEU A 79 9.23 -21.97 -17.15
C LEU A 79 9.84 -20.90 -18.05
N THR A 80 10.12 -21.29 -19.27
CA THR A 80 10.62 -20.38 -20.31
C THR A 80 9.78 -20.47 -21.58
N ASN A 81 9.48 -19.32 -22.20
CA ASN A 81 8.71 -19.23 -23.43
C ASN A 81 7.32 -19.88 -23.31
N LEU A 82 6.47 -19.37 -22.43
CA LEU A 82 5.04 -19.73 -22.34
C LEU A 82 4.20 -18.75 -23.13
N LEU A 83 3.27 -19.28 -23.93
CA LEU A 83 2.10 -18.55 -24.43
C LEU A 83 0.84 -19.21 -23.88
N ALA A 84 0.08 -18.49 -23.05
CA ALA A 84 -1.18 -18.97 -22.47
C ALA A 84 -2.32 -18.02 -22.86
N THR A 85 -3.36 -18.56 -23.52
CA THR A 85 -4.44 -17.70 -24.04
C THR A 85 -5.79 -18.42 -24.14
N ASN A 86 -6.86 -17.63 -24.08
CA ASN A 86 -8.24 -18.09 -24.18
C ASN A 86 -8.55 -19.23 -23.18
N ILE A 87 -8.41 -18.90 -21.90
CA ILE A 87 -8.51 -19.88 -20.80
C ILE A 87 -9.67 -19.49 -19.88
N LEU A 88 -10.50 -20.45 -19.53
CA LEU A 88 -11.62 -20.27 -18.60
C LEU A 88 -11.46 -21.18 -17.39
N LEU A 89 -11.11 -20.66 -16.25
CA LEU A 89 -10.80 -21.43 -15.04
C LEU A 89 -11.83 -21.28 -13.93
N THR A 90 -11.91 -22.29 -13.09
CA THR A 90 -12.53 -22.23 -11.76
C THR A 90 -11.48 -22.19 -10.64
N GLN A 91 -10.20 -22.15 -10.98
CA GLN A 91 -9.02 -22.19 -10.11
C GLN A 91 -8.00 -21.15 -10.57
N TYR A 92 -6.83 -21.10 -9.91
CA TYR A 92 -5.66 -20.35 -10.38
C TYR A 92 -5.10 -20.96 -11.67
N LEU A 93 -4.44 -20.16 -12.50
CA LEU A 93 -3.68 -20.70 -13.63
C LEU A 93 -2.40 -21.39 -13.14
N ILE A 94 -1.70 -20.77 -12.20
CA ILE A 94 -0.49 -21.28 -11.55
C ILE A 94 -0.69 -21.23 -10.03
N ASP A 95 -0.54 -22.37 -9.36
CA ASP A 95 -0.53 -22.48 -7.90
C ASP A 95 0.83 -23.01 -7.44
N TYR A 96 1.57 -22.24 -6.64
CA TYR A 96 2.94 -22.51 -6.25
C TYR A 96 3.09 -22.39 -4.72
N THR A 97 3.10 -23.54 -4.04
CA THR A 97 3.01 -23.61 -2.57
C THR A 97 4.18 -24.38 -1.97
N ASP A 98 4.81 -23.83 -0.90
CA ASP A 98 5.96 -24.41 -0.17
C ASP A 98 7.15 -24.80 -1.07
N CYS A 99 7.36 -24.07 -2.15
CA CYS A 99 8.30 -24.40 -3.20
C CYS A 99 9.58 -23.57 -3.15
N THR A 100 10.60 -24.00 -3.88
CA THR A 100 11.87 -23.29 -4.04
C THR A 100 12.21 -23.11 -5.52
N GLY A 101 12.82 -21.98 -5.87
CA GLY A 101 13.41 -21.79 -7.20
C GLY A 101 12.39 -21.56 -8.33
N LEU A 102 11.29 -20.83 -8.10
CA LEU A 102 10.41 -20.42 -9.19
C LEU A 102 11.14 -19.46 -10.15
N THR A 103 11.20 -19.84 -11.41
CA THR A 103 11.71 -18.97 -12.48
C THR A 103 10.70 -18.92 -13.63
N LEU A 104 10.27 -17.70 -13.98
CA LEU A 104 9.40 -17.42 -15.13
C LEU A 104 10.14 -16.49 -16.10
N GLN A 105 10.29 -16.89 -17.35
CA GLN A 105 11.00 -16.11 -18.36
C GLN A 105 10.31 -16.14 -19.71
N ASN A 106 10.17 -15.00 -20.36
CA ASN A 106 9.50 -14.86 -21.66
C ASN A 106 8.08 -15.46 -21.63
N VAL A 107 7.25 -14.97 -20.73
CA VAL A 107 5.90 -15.48 -20.50
C VAL A 107 4.88 -14.46 -21.03
N MET A 108 3.94 -14.94 -21.82
CA MET A 108 2.81 -14.16 -22.31
C MET A 108 1.49 -14.84 -21.92
N ILE A 109 0.63 -14.10 -21.20
CA ILE A 109 -0.68 -14.61 -20.75
C ILE A 109 -1.73 -13.57 -21.06
N TYR A 110 -2.78 -13.93 -21.79
CA TYR A 110 -3.88 -13.04 -22.10
C TYR A 110 -5.21 -13.78 -22.35
N ASP A 111 -6.30 -13.06 -22.33
CA ASP A 111 -7.66 -13.62 -22.47
C ASP A 111 -7.92 -14.75 -21.49
N VAL A 112 -7.62 -14.53 -20.21
CA VAL A 112 -7.87 -15.52 -19.17
C VAL A 112 -8.96 -15.03 -18.23
N ASN A 113 -9.99 -15.84 -18.07
CA ASN A 113 -11.07 -15.64 -17.13
C ASN A 113 -11.02 -16.72 -16.03
N THR A 114 -11.05 -16.30 -14.78
CA THR A 114 -11.14 -17.24 -13.65
C THR A 114 -12.16 -16.76 -12.62
N THR A 115 -12.75 -17.69 -11.89
CA THR A 115 -13.64 -17.40 -10.76
C THR A 115 -12.87 -17.17 -9.44
N LYS A 116 -11.56 -17.39 -9.41
CA LYS A 116 -10.68 -17.09 -8.28
C LYS A 116 -10.34 -15.61 -8.26
N SER A 117 -9.84 -15.13 -7.13
CA SER A 117 -9.43 -13.75 -6.97
C SER A 117 -8.12 -13.40 -7.67
N TYR A 118 -7.31 -14.38 -8.00
CA TYR A 118 -5.96 -14.21 -8.57
C TYR A 118 -5.72 -15.18 -9.73
N LEU A 119 -4.91 -14.74 -10.70
CA LEU A 119 -4.45 -15.58 -11.78
C LEU A 119 -3.35 -16.54 -11.31
N MET A 120 -2.38 -16.01 -10.57
CA MET A 120 -1.27 -16.78 -10.02
C MET A 120 -1.19 -16.61 -8.50
N TYR A 121 -1.02 -17.74 -7.80
CA TYR A 121 -0.93 -17.80 -6.36
C TYR A 121 0.42 -18.41 -5.93
N ALA A 122 1.17 -17.72 -5.09
CA ALA A 122 2.45 -18.19 -4.56
C ALA A 122 2.49 -17.99 -3.03
N THR A 123 2.72 -19.05 -2.28
CA THR A 123 2.76 -18.97 -0.82
C THR A 123 3.90 -19.77 -0.20
N ARG A 124 4.59 -19.18 0.78
CA ARG A 124 5.74 -19.76 1.50
C ARG A 124 6.83 -20.27 0.56
N THR A 125 7.22 -19.46 -0.40
CA THR A 125 7.93 -19.87 -1.61
C THR A 125 9.13 -18.97 -1.84
N SER A 126 10.14 -19.47 -2.55
CA SER A 126 11.21 -18.68 -3.15
C SER A 126 10.95 -18.47 -4.63
N ILE A 127 10.85 -17.21 -5.04
CA ILE A 127 10.76 -16.80 -6.44
C ILE A 127 12.10 -16.18 -6.82
N ASP A 128 12.87 -16.87 -7.65
CA ASP A 128 14.22 -16.41 -7.99
C ASP A 128 14.16 -15.31 -9.05
N HIS A 129 13.49 -15.57 -10.16
CA HIS A 129 13.41 -14.63 -11.26
C HIS A 129 12.07 -14.68 -11.99
N VAL A 130 11.48 -13.50 -12.19
CA VAL A 130 10.41 -13.28 -13.16
C VAL A 130 10.93 -12.23 -14.14
N THR A 131 11.09 -12.61 -15.42
CA THR A 131 11.70 -11.72 -16.41
C THR A 131 10.97 -11.76 -17.75
N ASN A 132 10.83 -10.59 -18.39
CA ASN A 132 10.18 -10.45 -19.69
C ASN A 132 8.80 -11.12 -19.71
N MET A 133 7.89 -10.60 -18.90
CA MET A 133 6.56 -11.17 -18.75
C MET A 133 5.49 -10.16 -19.18
N THR A 134 4.58 -10.57 -20.05
CA THR A 134 3.45 -9.77 -20.50
C THR A 134 2.14 -10.42 -20.10
N ILE A 135 1.27 -9.65 -19.43
CA ILE A 135 -0.05 -10.11 -18.97
C ILE A 135 -1.09 -9.04 -19.29
N HIS A 136 -2.17 -9.44 -19.98
CA HIS A 136 -3.25 -8.52 -20.28
C HIS A 136 -4.61 -9.21 -20.47
N ASP A 137 -5.68 -8.41 -20.44
CA ASP A 137 -7.06 -8.90 -20.62
C ASP A 137 -7.42 -10.02 -19.61
N ILE A 138 -7.18 -9.73 -18.33
CA ILE A 138 -7.43 -10.65 -17.20
C ILE A 138 -8.51 -10.06 -16.29
N ASN A 139 -9.52 -10.85 -15.94
CA ASN A 139 -10.67 -10.40 -15.15
C ASN A 139 -10.44 -10.41 -13.62
N VAL A 140 -9.23 -10.71 -13.16
CA VAL A 140 -8.85 -10.82 -11.75
C VAL A 140 -7.50 -10.16 -11.49
N ALA A 141 -7.03 -10.19 -10.24
CA ALA A 141 -5.67 -9.80 -9.90
C ALA A 141 -4.63 -10.76 -10.49
N VAL A 142 -3.48 -10.23 -10.87
CA VAL A 142 -2.45 -11.02 -11.56
C VAL A 142 -1.72 -11.95 -10.62
N PHE A 143 -1.08 -11.41 -9.58
CA PHE A 143 -0.32 -12.19 -8.61
C PHE A 143 -0.82 -11.98 -7.18
N TYR A 144 -0.86 -13.05 -6.41
CA TYR A 144 -0.88 -13.00 -4.97
C TYR A 144 0.32 -13.75 -4.40
N ILE A 145 1.21 -13.02 -3.73
CA ILE A 145 2.48 -13.53 -3.20
C ILE A 145 2.47 -13.39 -1.68
N LEU A 146 2.33 -14.51 -0.98
CA LEU A 146 2.14 -14.55 0.47
C LEU A 146 3.32 -15.23 1.18
N ARG A 147 3.91 -14.57 2.19
CA ARG A 147 4.98 -15.12 3.04
C ARG A 147 6.13 -15.73 2.23
N SER A 148 6.51 -15.03 1.17
CA SER A 148 7.44 -15.53 0.16
C SER A 148 8.63 -14.59 -0.01
N ASN A 149 9.74 -15.14 -0.53
CA ASN A 149 10.91 -14.35 -0.88
C ASN A 149 10.99 -14.24 -2.41
N VAL A 150 10.99 -13.02 -2.91
CA VAL A 150 11.16 -12.72 -4.33
C VAL A 150 12.52 -12.07 -4.52
N THR A 151 13.39 -12.66 -5.33
CA THR A 151 14.70 -12.08 -5.59
C THR A 151 14.62 -10.96 -6.62
N THR A 152 14.04 -11.26 -7.80
CA THR A 152 13.96 -10.26 -8.88
C THR A 152 12.71 -10.43 -9.72
N ILE A 153 12.03 -9.31 -9.97
CA ILE A 153 11.05 -9.16 -11.05
C ILE A 153 11.58 -8.06 -11.97
N ASP A 154 11.77 -8.37 -13.25
CA ASP A 154 12.37 -7.47 -14.23
C ASP A 154 11.61 -7.52 -15.55
N ASP A 155 11.36 -6.36 -16.15
CA ASP A 155 10.68 -6.24 -17.45
C ASP A 155 9.29 -6.90 -17.46
N LEU A 156 8.47 -6.51 -16.49
CA LEU A 156 7.07 -6.93 -16.37
C LEU A 156 6.16 -5.90 -17.06
N TYR A 157 5.28 -6.37 -17.93
CA TYR A 157 4.31 -5.57 -18.63
C TYR A 157 2.90 -6.08 -18.37
N ILE A 158 2.14 -5.34 -17.53
CA ILE A 158 0.76 -5.69 -17.16
C ILE A 158 -0.18 -4.59 -17.65
N HIS A 159 -1.28 -4.98 -18.29
CA HIS A 159 -2.31 -4.01 -18.64
C HIS A 159 -3.70 -4.63 -18.83
N ASP A 160 -4.72 -3.80 -18.68
CA ASP A 160 -6.12 -4.21 -18.86
C ASP A 160 -6.48 -5.41 -17.97
N VAL A 161 -6.15 -5.30 -16.69
CA VAL A 161 -6.42 -6.32 -15.68
C VAL A 161 -7.31 -5.77 -14.57
N ALA A 162 -8.07 -6.64 -13.91
CA ALA A 162 -8.97 -6.19 -12.85
C ALA A 162 -8.22 -5.68 -11.61
N ASP A 163 -7.03 -6.21 -11.34
CA ASP A 163 -6.12 -5.77 -10.27
C ASP A 163 -4.69 -6.23 -10.59
N GLY A 164 -3.70 -5.57 -10.00
CA GLY A 164 -2.29 -5.85 -10.27
C GLY A 164 -1.69 -6.95 -9.41
N ILE A 165 -0.67 -6.61 -8.65
CA ILE A 165 0.11 -7.55 -7.84
C ILE A 165 -0.09 -7.25 -6.35
N HIS A 166 -0.35 -8.30 -5.58
CA HIS A 166 -0.46 -8.24 -4.14
C HIS A 166 0.69 -8.99 -3.46
N PHE A 167 1.52 -8.26 -2.73
CA PHE A 167 2.57 -8.80 -1.85
C PHE A 167 2.09 -8.72 -0.40
N GLN A 168 2.02 -9.86 0.28
CA GLN A 168 1.63 -9.91 1.68
C GLN A 168 2.64 -10.67 2.52
N LYS A 169 3.18 -10.02 3.57
CA LYS A 169 4.19 -10.59 4.48
C LYS A 169 5.38 -11.21 3.75
N SER A 170 5.82 -10.54 2.69
CA SER A 170 6.81 -11.03 1.75
C SER A 170 8.01 -10.09 1.67
N SER A 171 9.14 -10.62 1.22
CA SER A 171 10.33 -9.83 0.91
C SER A 171 10.54 -9.80 -0.60
N VAL A 172 10.49 -8.61 -1.19
CA VAL A 172 10.74 -8.39 -2.61
C VAL A 172 12.06 -7.68 -2.77
N GLY A 173 13.08 -8.40 -3.23
CA GLY A 173 14.43 -7.86 -3.40
C GLY A 173 14.43 -6.69 -4.38
N ILE A 174 14.01 -6.93 -5.63
CA ILE A 174 13.86 -5.85 -6.61
C ILE A 174 12.76 -6.13 -7.64
N LEU A 175 11.88 -5.15 -7.83
CA LEU A 175 10.92 -5.05 -8.94
C LEU A 175 11.37 -3.88 -9.82
N LYS A 176 11.75 -4.13 -11.06
CA LYS A 176 12.35 -3.08 -11.88
C LYS A 176 11.95 -3.13 -13.36
N ASN A 177 12.21 -2.00 -14.05
CA ASN A 177 12.00 -1.83 -15.50
C ASN A 177 10.60 -2.25 -15.96
N SER A 178 9.60 -2.07 -15.10
CA SER A 178 8.29 -2.68 -15.30
C SER A 178 7.22 -1.63 -15.52
N ARG A 179 6.16 -2.01 -16.24
CA ARG A 179 5.05 -1.13 -16.59
C ARG A 179 3.74 -1.80 -16.22
N ILE A 180 2.91 -1.07 -15.46
CA ILE A 180 1.56 -1.53 -15.12
C ILE A 180 0.59 -0.38 -15.46
N TYR A 181 -0.36 -0.65 -16.33
CA TYR A 181 -1.31 0.36 -16.72
C TYR A 181 -2.72 -0.20 -16.97
N ARG A 182 -3.73 0.65 -16.72
CA ARG A 182 -5.15 0.28 -16.76
C ARG A 182 -5.45 -0.96 -15.92
N SER A 183 -4.87 -0.99 -14.71
CA SER A 183 -5.09 -2.00 -13.70
C SER A 183 -5.99 -1.45 -12.61
N GLY A 184 -6.84 -2.30 -12.04
CA GLY A 184 -7.75 -1.94 -10.97
C GLY A 184 -9.06 -1.33 -11.42
N SER A 185 -9.89 -0.98 -10.45
CA SER A 185 -11.17 -0.31 -10.63
C SER A 185 -11.55 0.44 -9.35
N THR A 186 -12.59 1.29 -9.42
CA THR A 186 -13.11 2.00 -8.24
C THR A 186 -13.73 1.07 -7.18
N SER A 187 -13.96 -0.19 -7.48
CA SER A 187 -14.39 -1.22 -6.54
C SER A 187 -13.23 -1.87 -5.77
N ILE A 188 -11.99 -1.77 -6.29
CA ILE A 188 -10.78 -2.23 -5.58
C ILE A 188 -10.49 -1.27 -4.43
N LEU A 189 -10.36 -1.81 -3.22
CA LEU A 189 -10.16 -1.00 -2.02
C LEU A 189 -8.78 -0.36 -1.99
N GLN A 190 -7.75 -1.09 -2.38
CA GLN A 190 -6.36 -0.68 -2.20
C GLN A 190 -5.49 -1.11 -3.39
N GLY A 191 -4.62 -0.19 -3.87
CA GLY A 191 -3.54 -0.48 -4.77
C GLY A 191 -3.93 -1.01 -6.15
N GLY A 192 -4.36 -0.16 -7.08
CA GLY A 192 -4.79 -0.62 -8.40
C GLY A 192 -3.72 -1.34 -9.23
N ALA A 193 -2.44 -1.02 -9.05
CA ALA A 193 -1.33 -1.73 -9.67
C ALA A 193 -0.58 -2.61 -8.68
N LEU A 194 -0.29 -2.10 -7.49
CA LEU A 194 0.47 -2.81 -6.46
C LEU A 194 -0.17 -2.62 -5.08
N LEU A 195 -0.45 -3.71 -4.41
CA LEU A 195 -0.77 -3.74 -2.99
C LEU A 195 0.38 -4.40 -2.22
N ILE A 196 0.95 -3.68 -1.26
CA ILE A 196 2.10 -4.11 -0.47
C ILE A 196 1.70 -4.12 1.00
N GLU A 197 1.39 -5.29 1.55
CA GLU A 197 0.97 -5.46 2.95
C GLU A 197 2.07 -6.12 3.77
N ASP A 198 2.49 -5.49 4.86
CA ASP A 198 3.52 -6.01 5.78
C ASP A 198 4.75 -6.59 5.04
N SER A 199 5.18 -5.92 3.97
CA SER A 199 6.20 -6.44 3.05
C SER A 199 7.29 -5.41 2.79
N ASN A 200 8.51 -5.90 2.52
CA ASN A 200 9.62 -5.07 2.06
C ASN A 200 9.72 -5.13 0.54
N SER A 201 10.01 -4.00 -0.10
CA SER A 201 10.24 -3.99 -1.54
C SER A 201 11.19 -2.90 -1.99
N THR A 202 11.95 -3.18 -3.06
CA THR A 202 12.68 -2.17 -3.82
C THR A 202 12.10 -2.09 -5.22
N MET A 203 11.58 -0.92 -5.58
CA MET A 203 10.99 -0.64 -6.89
C MET A 203 11.89 0.35 -7.64
N GLN A 204 12.27 0.02 -8.88
CA GLN A 204 13.17 0.85 -9.66
C GLN A 204 12.74 0.93 -11.13
N ASN A 205 12.80 2.12 -11.71
CA ASN A 205 12.44 2.36 -13.11
C ASN A 205 11.02 1.85 -13.45
N MET A 206 10.07 2.12 -12.57
CA MET A 206 8.68 1.72 -12.76
C MET A 206 7.92 2.79 -13.56
N THR A 207 6.99 2.35 -14.40
CA THR A 207 5.99 3.23 -15.02
C THR A 207 4.60 2.72 -14.65
N LEU A 208 3.90 3.48 -13.80
CA LEU A 208 2.56 3.13 -13.33
C LEU A 208 1.57 4.18 -13.85
N MET A 209 0.67 3.76 -14.75
CA MET A 209 -0.16 4.71 -15.50
C MET A 209 -1.62 4.26 -15.59
N SER A 210 -2.52 5.23 -15.37
CA SER A 210 -3.98 5.00 -15.53
C SER A 210 -4.54 3.84 -14.67
N ASN A 211 -3.93 3.59 -13.52
CA ASN A 211 -4.39 2.58 -12.57
C ASN A 211 -5.42 3.19 -11.62
N THR A 212 -6.33 2.40 -11.10
CA THR A 212 -7.48 2.89 -10.34
C THR A 212 -7.77 2.04 -9.10
N ALA A 213 -8.01 2.71 -7.96
CA ALA A 213 -8.45 2.07 -6.71
C ALA A 213 -9.27 3.04 -5.84
N GLN A 214 -9.68 2.65 -4.65
CA GLN A 214 -10.21 3.59 -3.65
C GLN A 214 -9.07 4.32 -2.91
N SER A 215 -7.99 3.60 -2.56
CA SER A 215 -6.80 4.16 -1.91
C SER A 215 -5.55 3.65 -2.62
N GLY A 216 -4.64 4.57 -2.98
CA GLY A 216 -3.44 4.25 -3.76
C GLY A 216 -3.79 3.82 -5.18
N GLY A 217 -4.20 4.76 -6.05
CA GLY A 217 -4.60 4.43 -7.41
C GLY A 217 -3.58 3.58 -8.16
N ALA A 218 -2.30 3.81 -7.95
CA ALA A 218 -1.22 2.94 -8.43
C ALA A 218 -0.70 2.01 -7.32
N ILE A 219 -0.24 2.55 -6.20
CA ILE A 219 0.36 1.76 -5.12
C ILE A 219 -0.32 2.04 -3.78
N ASN A 220 -0.66 0.97 -3.06
CA ASN A 220 -0.99 1.06 -1.65
C ASN A 220 0.05 0.29 -0.83
N ILE A 221 0.59 0.93 0.21
CA ILE A 221 1.55 0.35 1.15
C ILE A 221 0.91 0.33 2.53
N ASP A 222 0.52 -0.86 2.99
CA ASP A 222 -0.09 -1.09 4.29
C ASP A 222 0.87 -1.82 5.23
N CYS A 223 1.42 -1.08 6.19
CA CYS A 223 2.36 -1.58 7.18
C CYS A 223 1.64 -1.76 8.51
N GLY A 224 1.02 -2.91 8.74
CA GLY A 224 0.32 -3.23 9.99
C GLY A 224 1.26 -3.56 11.13
N SER A 225 2.43 -4.15 10.85
CA SER A 225 3.46 -4.45 11.85
C SER A 225 4.62 -3.45 11.81
N TYR A 226 5.14 -3.10 12.98
CA TYR A 226 6.15 -2.03 13.12
C TYR A 226 7.54 -2.40 12.57
N ASP A 227 7.90 -3.67 12.55
CA ASP A 227 9.28 -4.13 12.37
C ASP A 227 9.67 -4.39 10.91
N ILE A 228 8.71 -4.63 10.04
CA ILE A 228 8.94 -5.03 8.66
C ILE A 228 8.11 -4.12 7.78
N CYS A 229 8.70 -3.32 6.96
CA CYS A 229 8.03 -2.55 5.90
C CYS A 229 8.95 -1.44 5.40
N GLN A 230 10.11 -1.84 4.94
CA GLN A 230 11.01 -0.93 4.26
C GLN A 230 10.70 -1.00 2.76
N ASN A 231 10.14 0.08 2.24
CA ASN A 231 9.84 0.19 0.83
C ASN A 231 10.64 1.33 0.22
N VAL A 232 11.26 1.06 -0.92
CA VAL A 232 12.10 2.01 -1.65
C VAL A 232 11.59 2.15 -3.07
N ILE A 233 11.41 3.38 -3.56
CA ILE A 233 10.93 3.67 -4.91
C ILE A 233 11.91 4.64 -5.57
N ILE A 234 12.51 4.23 -6.68
CA ILE A 234 13.58 4.98 -7.34
C ILE A 234 13.27 5.14 -8.83
N ASN A 235 13.57 6.32 -9.40
CA ASN A 235 13.50 6.59 -10.85
C ASN A 235 12.16 6.14 -11.47
N SER A 236 11.06 6.50 -10.87
CA SER A 236 9.76 5.95 -11.27
C SER A 236 8.77 7.05 -11.62
N THR A 237 7.88 6.75 -12.57
CA THR A 237 6.87 7.68 -13.08
C THR A 237 5.46 7.19 -12.76
N PHE A 238 4.65 8.07 -12.19
CA PHE A 238 3.24 7.85 -11.87
C PHE A 238 2.39 8.83 -12.66
N SER A 239 1.57 8.35 -13.58
CA SER A 239 0.78 9.24 -14.44
C SER A 239 -0.68 8.81 -14.59
N ASN A 240 -1.59 9.79 -14.51
CA ASN A 240 -3.03 9.59 -14.69
C ASN A 240 -3.62 8.48 -13.79
N ASN A 241 -3.02 8.19 -12.63
CA ASN A 241 -3.58 7.24 -11.68
C ASN A 241 -4.71 7.92 -10.89
N MET A 242 -5.71 7.15 -10.51
CA MET A 242 -6.90 7.67 -9.85
C MET A 242 -7.24 6.89 -8.59
N ALA A 243 -7.37 7.60 -7.48
CA ALA A 243 -8.02 7.05 -6.30
C ALA A 243 -9.34 7.76 -6.04
N SER A 244 -10.39 7.01 -5.72
CA SER A 244 -11.69 7.64 -5.42
C SER A 244 -11.70 8.33 -4.07
N VAL A 245 -10.81 7.94 -3.15
CA VAL A 245 -10.72 8.48 -1.79
C VAL A 245 -9.37 9.18 -1.58
N GLN A 246 -8.24 8.46 -1.59
CA GLN A 246 -6.97 9.00 -1.13
C GLN A 246 -5.76 8.38 -1.84
N GLY A 247 -4.70 9.19 -2.02
CA GLY A 247 -3.46 8.77 -2.67
C GLY A 247 -3.66 8.41 -4.13
N GLY A 248 -3.82 9.41 -5.02
CA GLY A 248 -4.09 9.16 -6.44
C GLY A 248 -3.03 8.30 -7.11
N ALA A 249 -1.77 8.54 -6.81
CA ALA A 249 -0.67 7.65 -7.19
C ALA A 249 -0.34 6.68 -6.06
N ILE A 250 0.06 7.18 -4.89
CA ILE A 250 0.55 6.37 -3.78
C ILE A 250 -0.25 6.70 -2.51
N TYR A 251 -0.72 5.67 -1.83
CA TYR A 251 -1.17 5.77 -0.44
C TYR A 251 -0.31 4.89 0.45
N TYR A 252 0.10 5.39 1.60
CA TYR A 252 0.82 4.61 2.59
C TYR A 252 0.28 4.85 4.00
N ASN A 253 0.31 3.83 4.83
CA ASN A 253 0.05 3.98 6.24
C ASN A 253 1.36 3.87 7.03
N TYR A 254 1.50 4.66 8.09
CA TYR A 254 2.57 4.69 9.09
C TYR A 254 4.01 4.89 8.58
N ARG A 255 4.52 4.08 7.68
CA ARG A 255 5.91 4.18 7.23
C ARG A 255 5.98 4.71 5.79
N ARG A 256 6.44 5.95 5.68
CA ARG A 256 6.66 6.58 4.38
C ARG A 256 7.71 5.79 3.59
N PRO A 257 7.45 5.38 2.34
CA PRO A 257 8.48 4.77 1.51
C PRO A 257 9.63 5.75 1.24
N GLU A 258 10.84 5.24 1.15
CA GLU A 258 11.98 6.03 0.69
C GLU A 258 11.83 6.28 -0.80
N MET A 259 11.83 7.55 -1.22
CA MET A 259 11.58 7.92 -2.61
C MET A 259 12.68 8.82 -3.14
N SER A 260 13.17 8.51 -4.34
CA SER A 260 14.14 9.33 -5.05
C SER A 260 13.88 9.36 -6.56
N ASN A 261 13.96 10.54 -7.15
CA ASN A 261 13.73 10.78 -8.57
C ASN A 261 12.37 10.23 -9.05
N ILE A 262 11.29 10.73 -8.44
CA ILE A 262 9.91 10.34 -8.73
C ILE A 262 9.24 11.45 -9.55
N GLU A 263 8.56 11.06 -10.60
CA GLU A 263 7.76 11.96 -11.44
C GLU A 263 6.27 11.66 -11.26
N TYR A 264 5.48 12.72 -10.99
CA TYR A 264 4.03 12.65 -10.88
C TYR A 264 3.37 13.49 -11.96
N HIS A 265 2.40 12.93 -12.68
CA HIS A 265 1.68 13.61 -13.75
C HIS A 265 0.18 13.29 -13.69
N ASN A 266 -0.66 14.32 -13.47
CA ASN A 266 -2.12 14.22 -13.56
C ASN A 266 -2.75 13.09 -12.71
N ASN A 267 -2.18 12.74 -11.60
CA ASN A 267 -2.82 11.81 -10.68
C ASN A 267 -3.96 12.52 -9.93
N THR A 268 -5.00 11.80 -9.54
CA THR A 268 -6.19 12.39 -8.92
C THR A 268 -6.70 11.59 -7.75
N ALA A 269 -7.10 12.28 -6.68
CA ALA A 269 -7.82 11.72 -5.55
C ALA A 269 -8.62 12.83 -4.86
N SER A 270 -9.56 12.45 -4.00
CA SER A 270 -10.23 13.43 -3.12
C SER A 270 -9.29 13.98 -2.06
N TYR A 271 -8.27 13.21 -1.67
CA TYR A 271 -7.20 13.62 -0.77
C TYR A 271 -5.84 13.08 -1.25
N GLY A 272 -4.79 13.91 -1.25
CA GLY A 272 -3.46 13.53 -1.69
C GLY A 272 -3.43 13.06 -3.15
N PRO A 273 -3.55 13.96 -4.14
CA PRO A 273 -3.67 13.55 -5.56
C PRO A 273 -2.46 12.74 -6.05
N ASP A 274 -1.26 13.05 -5.59
CA ASP A 274 -0.07 12.26 -5.91
C ASP A 274 0.23 11.25 -4.81
N ILE A 275 0.36 11.73 -3.57
CA ILE A 275 0.68 10.90 -2.42
C ILE A 275 -0.26 11.25 -1.25
N GLY A 276 -0.69 10.28 -0.49
CA GLY A 276 -1.48 10.48 0.71
C GLY A 276 -1.10 9.51 1.81
N SER A 277 -1.31 9.91 3.04
CA SER A 277 -1.12 9.05 4.20
C SER A 277 -2.16 9.34 5.29
N TYR A 278 -1.96 8.88 6.47
CA TYR A 278 -2.89 9.09 7.58
C TYR A 278 -2.39 10.22 8.51
N PRO A 279 -3.24 10.72 9.44
CA PRO A 279 -2.90 11.85 10.27
C PRO A 279 -1.78 11.52 11.26
N VAL A 280 -0.79 12.39 11.37
CA VAL A 280 0.35 12.24 12.28
C VAL A 280 0.57 13.42 13.21
N ARG A 281 0.15 14.62 12.85
CA ARG A 281 0.42 15.82 13.65
C ARG A 281 -0.67 16.89 13.51
N ILE A 282 -0.64 17.82 14.47
CA ILE A 282 -1.47 19.00 14.48
C ILE A 282 -0.56 20.20 14.25
N VAL A 283 -0.96 21.12 13.37
CA VAL A 283 -0.17 22.31 13.03
C VAL A 283 -1.04 23.56 13.08
N ASN A 284 -0.40 24.73 13.24
CA ASN A 284 -1.08 26.02 13.09
C ASN A 284 -1.33 26.29 11.59
N SER A 285 -2.51 26.77 11.23
CA SER A 285 -2.88 27.09 9.86
C SER A 285 -2.03 28.20 9.21
N VAL A 286 -1.39 29.06 10.02
CA VAL A 286 -0.58 30.19 9.55
C VAL A 286 0.88 29.81 9.35
N MET A 287 1.43 28.94 10.21
CA MET A 287 2.85 28.54 10.19
C MET A 287 2.95 27.02 10.40
N MET A 288 2.73 26.28 9.34
CA MET A 288 2.59 24.81 9.42
C MET A 288 3.85 24.07 9.89
N ASP A 289 5.04 24.62 9.65
CA ASP A 289 6.32 23.98 9.98
C ASP A 289 6.96 24.51 11.28
N GLU A 290 6.32 25.46 11.96
CA GLU A 290 6.83 26.05 13.19
C GLU A 290 5.99 25.63 14.41
N PRO A 291 6.59 25.64 15.62
CA PRO A 291 5.85 25.45 16.86
C PRO A 291 4.73 26.49 17.01
N ILE A 292 3.63 26.10 17.61
CA ILE A 292 2.51 26.99 17.87
C ILE A 292 2.90 27.92 19.02
N VAL A 293 3.14 29.21 18.74
CA VAL A 293 3.54 30.20 19.73
C VAL A 293 2.50 31.31 19.82
N LEU A 294 1.91 31.46 21.00
CA LEU A 294 0.95 32.52 21.31
C LEU A 294 1.59 33.54 22.24
N THR A 295 1.66 34.79 21.79
CA THR A 295 2.29 35.86 22.54
C THR A 295 1.27 36.89 23.01
N ASN A 296 1.60 37.64 24.09
CA ASN A 296 0.78 38.73 24.62
C ASN A 296 -0.63 38.29 25.07
N VAL A 297 -0.74 37.03 25.55
CA VAL A 297 -2.02 36.44 25.98
C VAL A 297 -2.42 37.01 27.35
N ALA A 298 -3.66 37.47 27.48
CA ALA A 298 -4.21 37.88 28.77
C ALA A 298 -4.67 36.64 29.55
N SER A 299 -4.13 36.46 30.75
CA SER A 299 -4.53 35.34 31.58
C SER A 299 -5.97 35.43 32.06
N GLY A 300 -6.76 34.39 31.81
CA GLY A 300 -8.16 34.30 32.24
C GLY A 300 -9.16 35.09 31.39
N LEU A 301 -8.69 35.81 30.36
CA LEU A 301 -9.56 36.45 29.38
C LEU A 301 -9.60 35.62 28.08
N THR A 302 -10.66 35.81 27.32
CA THR A 302 -10.79 35.16 26.01
C THR A 302 -9.64 35.57 25.09
N TYR A 303 -8.99 34.61 24.47
CA TYR A 303 -7.96 34.86 23.46
C TYR A 303 -8.61 35.59 22.27
N ASN A 304 -8.06 36.75 21.91
CA ASN A 304 -8.70 37.65 20.96
C ASN A 304 -8.66 37.25 19.51
N GLU A 305 -7.84 36.22 19.18
CA GLU A 305 -7.71 35.70 17.83
C GLU A 305 -8.27 34.26 17.78
N THR A 306 -8.83 33.87 16.66
CA THR A 306 -9.21 32.48 16.44
C THR A 306 -7.96 31.65 16.27
N LEU A 307 -7.74 30.65 17.14
CA LEU A 307 -6.68 29.68 16.97
C LEU A 307 -7.18 28.59 16.02
N ILE A 308 -6.60 28.55 14.82
CA ILE A 308 -6.95 27.57 13.78
C ILE A 308 -5.90 26.47 13.74
N LEU A 309 -6.30 25.26 14.07
CA LEU A 309 -5.44 24.08 14.05
C LEU A 309 -5.85 23.12 12.92
N LEU A 310 -4.86 22.63 12.19
CA LEU A 310 -5.04 21.69 11.10
C LEU A 310 -4.49 20.31 11.50
N LEU A 311 -5.26 19.29 11.18
CA LEU A 311 -4.80 17.90 11.22
C LEU A 311 -4.10 17.59 9.90
N VAL A 312 -2.83 17.18 9.94
CA VAL A 312 -2.03 16.91 8.74
C VAL A 312 -1.39 15.54 8.76
N ASP A 313 -1.08 15.04 7.57
CA ASP A 313 -0.33 13.82 7.37
C ASP A 313 1.19 14.03 7.48
N TYR A 314 1.95 12.97 7.20
CA TYR A 314 3.42 13.02 7.24
C TYR A 314 4.00 14.02 6.22
N ASP A 315 3.38 14.15 5.06
CA ASP A 315 3.81 15.06 3.98
C ASP A 315 3.32 16.51 4.19
N GLY A 316 2.64 16.80 5.32
CA GLY A 316 2.15 18.13 5.67
C GLY A 316 0.85 18.52 4.97
N GLN A 317 0.14 17.56 4.37
CA GLN A 317 -1.13 17.83 3.71
C GLN A 317 -2.28 17.82 4.70
N THR A 318 -3.17 18.81 4.62
CA THR A 318 -4.37 18.87 5.47
C THR A 318 -5.32 17.72 5.15
N MET A 319 -5.78 17.01 6.19
CA MET A 319 -6.67 15.87 6.10
C MET A 319 -8.12 16.28 5.80
N ASN A 320 -8.35 16.91 4.64
CA ASN A 320 -9.60 17.57 4.26
C ASN A 320 -10.83 16.66 4.16
N LEU A 321 -10.67 15.35 4.19
CA LEU A 321 -11.79 14.38 4.24
C LEU A 321 -12.25 14.08 5.67
N ILE A 322 -11.50 14.53 6.68
CA ILE A 322 -11.81 14.23 8.08
C ILE A 322 -12.71 15.30 8.66
N SER A 323 -13.91 14.89 9.07
CA SER A 323 -14.90 15.74 9.73
C SER A 323 -15.60 15.06 10.92
N ASN A 324 -14.95 14.05 11.52
CA ASN A 324 -15.54 13.23 12.59
C ASN A 324 -14.66 13.07 13.83
N GLY A 325 -13.53 13.76 13.88
CA GLY A 325 -12.64 13.79 15.05
C GLY A 325 -12.73 15.09 15.81
N GLN A 326 -11.97 15.23 16.87
CA GLN A 326 -11.83 16.46 17.63
C GLN A 326 -10.37 16.74 17.99
N ILE A 327 -10.02 18.02 18.05
CA ILE A 327 -8.77 18.47 18.66
C ILE A 327 -9.11 19.01 20.06
N LYS A 328 -8.33 18.58 21.05
CA LYS A 328 -8.41 19.05 22.42
C LYS A 328 -7.09 19.67 22.84
N ILE A 329 -7.14 20.80 23.54
CA ILE A 329 -5.97 21.43 24.13
C ILE A 329 -5.92 21.11 25.61
N VAL A 330 -4.77 20.68 26.12
CA VAL A 330 -4.57 20.31 27.52
C VAL A 330 -3.35 21.05 28.10
N PRO A 331 -3.36 21.45 29.37
CA PRO A 331 -2.21 22.10 30.02
C PRO A 331 -1.11 21.06 30.30
N VAL A 332 0.15 21.40 30.03
CA VAL A 332 1.35 20.62 30.35
C VAL A 332 2.11 21.23 31.53
N THR A 333 2.30 22.52 31.54
CA THR A 333 2.98 23.23 32.64
C THR A 333 2.16 23.10 33.94
N ASN A 334 2.80 22.69 35.03
CA ASN A 334 2.13 22.55 36.30
C ASN A 334 1.56 23.89 36.79
N GLY A 335 0.30 23.91 37.18
CA GLY A 335 -0.45 25.09 37.58
C GLY A 335 -1.07 25.89 36.44
N ALA A 336 -0.80 25.51 35.19
CA ALA A 336 -1.53 26.02 34.03
C ALA A 336 -2.91 25.38 33.95
N SER A 337 -3.88 26.12 33.45
CA SER A 337 -5.23 25.62 33.21
C SER A 337 -5.86 26.31 32.00
N LEU A 338 -6.96 25.75 31.54
CA LEU A 338 -7.80 26.31 30.49
C LEU A 338 -9.19 26.61 31.06
N SER A 339 -9.83 27.63 30.54
CA SER A 339 -11.22 27.94 30.76
C SER A 339 -11.91 28.16 29.42
N GLY A 340 -13.23 28.11 29.40
CA GLY A 340 -13.97 28.13 28.14
C GLY A 340 -14.00 26.74 27.44
N VAL A 341 -14.04 26.73 26.12
CA VAL A 341 -14.13 25.48 25.35
C VAL A 341 -12.71 25.02 24.95
N ASP A 342 -12.27 23.92 25.55
CA ASP A 342 -10.93 23.35 25.38
C ASP A 342 -10.84 22.30 24.26
N TYR A 343 -11.91 22.08 23.52
CA TYR A 343 -11.96 21.19 22.38
C TYR A 343 -12.74 21.80 21.20
N SER A 344 -12.41 21.39 19.99
CA SER A 344 -13.14 21.75 18.78
C SER A 344 -13.22 20.56 17.83
N VAL A 345 -14.37 20.41 17.18
CA VAL A 345 -14.61 19.32 16.22
C VAL A 345 -13.93 19.64 14.89
N LEU A 346 -13.34 18.63 14.28
CA LEU A 346 -12.74 18.74 12.95
C LEU A 346 -13.82 18.93 11.87
N VAL A 347 -13.61 19.91 11.02
CA VAL A 347 -14.38 20.14 9.80
C VAL A 347 -13.37 20.24 8.65
N ASN A 348 -13.39 19.26 7.74
CA ASN A 348 -12.43 19.19 6.64
C ASN A 348 -10.95 19.28 7.11
N GLY A 349 -10.64 18.58 8.18
CA GLY A 349 -9.29 18.56 8.76
C GLY A 349 -8.89 19.80 9.57
N GLN A 350 -9.79 20.73 9.80
CA GLN A 350 -9.57 21.98 10.53
C GLN A 350 -10.40 22.03 11.81
N SER A 351 -9.84 22.60 12.85
CA SER A 351 -10.53 22.93 14.10
C SER A 351 -10.29 24.38 14.47
N ASP A 352 -11.36 25.12 14.79
CA ASP A 352 -11.34 26.53 15.16
C ASP A 352 -11.66 26.70 16.65
N PHE A 353 -10.86 27.51 17.33
CA PHE A 353 -11.00 27.81 18.75
C PHE A 353 -11.23 29.33 18.95
N ASP A 354 -12.47 29.72 19.13
CA ASP A 354 -12.88 31.14 19.22
C ASP A 354 -13.04 31.67 20.66
N SER A 355 -13.17 30.77 21.63
CA SER A 355 -13.51 31.14 23.01
C SER A 355 -12.56 30.55 24.05
N LEU A 356 -11.33 30.26 23.62
CA LEU A 356 -10.31 29.68 24.49
C LEU A 356 -9.76 30.72 25.50
N GLN A 357 -9.61 30.33 26.75
CA GLN A 357 -9.01 31.13 27.78
C GLN A 357 -7.86 30.37 28.42
N PHE A 358 -6.65 30.91 28.26
CA PHE A 358 -5.46 30.36 28.91
C PHE A 358 -5.29 30.99 30.29
N VAL A 359 -4.96 30.19 31.29
CA VAL A 359 -4.83 30.65 32.69
C VAL A 359 -3.48 30.26 33.24
N TYR A 360 -2.69 31.26 33.61
CA TYR A 360 -1.44 31.14 34.36
C TYR A 360 -1.03 32.50 34.95
N ALA A 361 0.00 32.56 35.77
CA ALA A 361 0.44 33.81 36.37
C ALA A 361 0.81 34.87 35.31
N PRO A 362 0.28 36.09 35.37
CA PRO A 362 0.58 37.15 34.41
C PRO A 362 2.07 37.47 34.32
N GLY A 363 2.57 37.76 33.11
CA GLY A 363 3.96 38.09 32.84
C GLY A 363 4.89 36.88 32.69
N GLN A 364 4.37 35.66 32.77
CA GLN A 364 5.15 34.43 32.54
C GLN A 364 5.21 34.08 31.07
N VAL A 365 6.31 33.44 30.65
CA VAL A 365 6.58 33.07 29.26
C VAL A 365 6.85 31.56 29.13
N ASN A 366 6.70 31.04 27.95
CA ASN A 366 6.95 29.63 27.63
C ASN A 366 6.11 28.65 28.48
N ILE A 367 4.86 28.98 28.71
CA ILE A 367 3.91 28.08 29.39
C ILE A 367 3.34 27.12 28.38
N GLN A 368 3.52 25.85 28.62
CA GLN A 368 3.24 24.80 27.65
C GLN A 368 1.84 24.21 27.80
N PHE A 369 1.17 24.11 26.68
CA PHE A 369 -0.04 23.34 26.44
C PHE A 369 0.22 22.36 25.29
N LEU A 370 -0.64 21.37 25.15
CA LEU A 370 -0.55 20.35 24.12
C LEU A 370 -1.88 20.24 23.37
N ALA A 371 -1.84 20.27 22.04
CA ALA A 371 -2.97 19.92 21.22
C ALA A 371 -2.97 18.40 20.97
N THR A 372 -4.09 17.73 21.22
CA THR A 372 -4.24 16.28 21.02
C THR A 372 -5.42 16.00 20.10
N CYS A 373 -5.32 14.95 19.31
CA CYS A 373 -6.40 14.46 18.45
C CYS A 373 -6.57 12.96 18.63
N ASP A 374 -7.81 12.52 18.77
CA ASP A 374 -8.19 11.12 18.95
C ASP A 374 -7.95 10.25 17.69
N LEU A 375 -7.75 10.89 16.54
CA LEU A 375 -7.46 10.23 15.27
C LEU A 375 -5.95 9.99 15.03
N ILE A 376 -5.09 10.58 15.86
CA ILE A 376 -3.64 10.32 15.78
C ILE A 376 -3.29 9.15 16.70
N ASP A 377 -2.76 8.08 16.11
CA ASP A 377 -2.23 6.95 16.86
C ASP A 377 -0.87 7.34 17.50
N GLN A 378 -0.92 7.88 18.72
CA GLN A 378 0.26 8.38 19.43
C GLN A 378 1.31 7.30 19.70
N GLU A 379 0.90 6.05 19.87
CA GLU A 379 1.82 4.93 20.08
C GLU A 379 2.68 4.69 18.83
N LYS A 380 2.05 4.67 17.67
CA LYS A 380 2.73 4.51 16.38
C LYS A 380 3.59 5.71 16.01
N VAL A 381 3.05 6.91 16.19
CA VAL A 381 3.79 8.16 15.95
C VAL A 381 5.08 8.21 16.78
N SER A 382 4.97 7.84 18.07
CA SER A 382 6.13 7.76 18.97
C SER A 382 7.11 6.67 18.59
N TYR A 383 6.63 5.46 18.27
CA TYR A 383 7.47 4.34 17.84
C TYR A 383 8.28 4.65 16.58
N LEU A 384 7.67 5.32 15.63
CA LEU A 384 8.32 5.70 14.37
C LEU A 384 9.13 6.99 14.45
N ASN A 385 9.19 7.63 15.64
CA ASN A 385 9.82 8.94 15.86
C ASN A 385 9.34 10.00 14.86
N LEU A 386 8.05 10.01 14.56
CA LEU A 386 7.47 11.00 13.66
C LEU A 386 7.42 12.38 14.34
N PRO A 387 7.60 13.48 13.59
CA PRO A 387 7.55 14.81 14.18
C PRO A 387 6.13 15.13 14.66
N THR A 388 6.02 15.47 15.95
CA THR A 388 4.80 16.01 16.52
C THR A 388 5.03 17.50 16.81
N ASN A 389 4.31 18.39 16.14
CA ASN A 389 4.36 19.83 16.39
C ASN A 389 3.08 20.30 17.11
N ASP A 390 2.63 19.53 18.06
CA ASP A 390 1.39 19.69 18.82
C ASP A 390 1.55 20.53 20.10
N SER A 391 2.77 20.97 20.41
CA SER A 391 3.07 21.85 21.54
C SER A 391 2.64 23.28 21.25
N ILE A 392 1.95 23.90 22.22
CA ILE A 392 1.52 25.30 22.19
C ILE A 392 2.26 26.04 23.31
N ASP A 393 3.16 26.94 22.94
CA ASP A 393 3.89 27.79 23.87
C ASP A 393 3.17 29.14 24.06
N VAL A 394 2.73 29.40 25.25
CA VAL A 394 1.96 30.61 25.59
C VAL A 394 2.81 31.55 26.43
N SER A 395 2.89 32.81 25.99
CA SER A 395 3.51 33.93 26.76
C SER A 395 2.43 34.91 27.22
N PHE A 396 2.29 35.02 28.53
CA PHE A 396 1.31 35.85 29.17
C PHE A 396 1.81 37.30 29.36
N ARG A 397 0.98 38.27 29.01
CA ARG A 397 1.23 39.68 29.34
C ARG A 397 0.93 39.96 30.81
N TYR A 398 1.48 41.06 31.34
CA TYR A 398 1.00 41.61 32.59
C TYR A 398 -0.43 42.16 32.44
N CYS A 399 -1.19 42.18 33.55
CA CYS A 399 -2.50 42.81 33.54
C CYS A 399 -2.38 44.32 33.22
N GLN A 400 -3.28 44.82 32.41
CA GLN A 400 -3.27 46.21 31.93
C GLN A 400 -3.92 47.16 32.95
N PRO A 401 -3.70 48.48 32.85
CA PRO A 401 -4.41 49.44 33.65
C PRO A 401 -5.93 49.32 33.52
N GLY A 402 -6.62 49.09 34.62
CA GLY A 402 -8.06 48.80 34.67
C GLY A 402 -8.38 47.33 34.95
N GLU A 403 -7.40 46.43 34.76
CA GLU A 403 -7.53 45.01 35.12
C GLU A 403 -6.98 44.73 36.53
N ILE A 404 -7.64 43.87 37.30
CA ILE A 404 -7.19 43.39 38.60
C ILE A 404 -6.68 41.94 38.53
N ILE A 405 -5.68 41.62 39.32
CA ILE A 405 -5.18 40.25 39.44
C ILE A 405 -6.04 39.50 40.46
N ILE A 406 -6.67 38.41 40.03
CA ILE A 406 -7.43 37.49 40.88
C ILE A 406 -6.61 36.24 41.15
N ASN A 407 -6.46 35.86 42.44
CA ASN A 407 -5.76 34.65 42.91
C ASN A 407 -4.32 34.50 42.36
N ASN A 408 -3.64 35.58 42.05
CA ASN A 408 -2.31 35.60 41.42
C ASN A 408 -2.23 34.89 40.07
N GLN A 409 -3.34 34.62 39.41
CA GLN A 409 -3.38 33.83 38.17
C GLN A 409 -4.11 34.51 37.01
N THR A 410 -5.17 35.25 37.26
CA THR A 410 -6.01 35.80 36.19
C THR A 410 -6.08 37.32 36.24
N CYS A 411 -6.16 37.94 35.05
CA CYS A 411 -6.55 39.33 34.91
C CYS A 411 -8.08 39.42 34.73
N SER A 412 -8.75 40.31 35.41
CA SER A 412 -10.20 40.55 35.27
C SER A 412 -10.44 42.04 35.14
N GLU A 413 -11.40 42.43 34.31
CA GLU A 413 -11.90 43.80 34.19
C GLU A 413 -12.73 44.24 35.42
#